data_2623f2414abbc3302a2694e882838777
#
_entry.id   2623f2414abbc3302a2694e882838777
#
_cell.length_a   1.000
_cell.length_b   1.000
_cell.length_c   1.000
_cell.angle_alpha   90.00
_cell.angle_beta   90.00
_cell.angle_gamma   90.00
#
_symmetry.space_group_name_H-M   'P 1'
#
loop_
_entity.id
_entity.type
_entity.pdbx_description
1 polymer ?
#
loop_
_entity_poly.entity_id
_entity_poly.type
_entity_poly.pdbx_seq_one_letter_code
_entity_poly.pdbx_strand_id
1 'polypeptide(L)'
;IGSVFASVAASAYGGAELGQMVGQGAQLGSQMLQAKYGRDDELEADRYGMKYMKLAGYDPAAAVSLQELFVRKFQGAEQNWMTGLFASHPPSQERVDANRRTMAEYGGPGGDLGAERFASAVAGLKRAAPAYAKQGQAIAAANKRDLEAARSLTDQAVQLEPRESRFYGTRAHCEVRRLLSRHGRGLLC
;
A
#
# COMPACT_ATOMS: atom_id res chain seq x y z
N ILE A 1 -18.85 15.97 12.35
CA ILE A 1 -20.17 16.21 12.96
C ILE A 1 -20.38 17.72 13.16
N GLY A 2 -19.42 18.46 13.75
CA GLY A 2 -19.54 19.90 14.00
C GLY A 2 -19.77 20.76 12.75
N SER A 3 -19.14 20.45 11.62
CA SER A 3 -19.30 21.20 10.37
C SER A 3 -20.68 21.05 9.73
N VAL A 4 -21.31 19.89 9.88
CA VAL A 4 -22.67 19.64 9.37
C VAL A 4 -23.70 20.42 10.18
N PHE A 5 -23.57 20.49 11.50
CA PHE A 5 -24.45 21.29 12.34
C PHE A 5 -24.32 22.80 12.06
N ALA A 6 -23.12 23.30 11.83
CA ALA A 6 -22.89 24.71 11.49
C ALA A 6 -23.52 25.09 10.13
N SER A 7 -23.40 24.23 9.12
CA SER A 7 -24.01 24.48 7.80
C SER A 7 -25.55 24.41 7.83
N VAL A 8 -26.13 23.47 8.60
CA VAL A 8 -27.59 23.37 8.78
C VAL A 8 -28.14 24.58 9.51
N ALA A 9 -27.48 25.04 10.57
CA ALA A 9 -27.90 26.25 11.28
C ALA A 9 -27.80 27.50 10.39
N ALA A 10 -26.71 27.66 9.62
CA ALA A 10 -26.56 28.78 8.70
C ALA A 10 -27.60 28.76 7.57
N SER A 11 -27.98 27.59 7.06
CA SER A 11 -29.04 27.45 6.06
C SER A 11 -30.43 27.81 6.61
N ALA A 12 -30.67 27.51 7.88
CA ALA A 12 -31.97 27.85 8.53
C ALA A 12 -32.15 29.34 8.75
N TYR A 13 -31.10 30.12 9.00
CA TYR A 13 -31.16 31.55 9.32
C TYR A 13 -30.68 32.46 8.18
N GLY A 14 -29.90 32.00 7.24
CA GLY A 14 -29.24 32.81 6.20
C GLY A 14 -29.49 32.35 4.77
N GLY A 15 -30.32 31.33 4.55
CA GLY A 15 -30.60 30.78 3.24
C GLY A 15 -29.54 29.73 2.78
N ALA A 16 -29.88 29.02 1.70
CA ALA A 16 -29.07 27.89 1.19
C ALA A 16 -27.63 28.29 0.79
N GLU A 17 -27.44 29.49 0.24
CA GLU A 17 -26.12 29.96 -0.20
C GLU A 17 -25.17 30.19 0.99
N LEU A 18 -25.65 30.81 2.07
CA LEU A 18 -24.86 31.02 3.28
C LEU A 18 -24.51 29.67 3.95
N GLY A 19 -25.45 28.73 3.96
CA GLY A 19 -25.23 27.38 4.47
C GLY A 19 -24.13 26.64 3.69
N GLN A 20 -24.09 26.79 2.37
CA GLN A 20 -23.04 26.20 1.53
C GLN A 20 -21.67 26.84 1.78
N MET A 21 -21.59 28.17 1.85
CA MET A 21 -20.34 28.89 2.13
C MET A 21 -19.77 28.53 3.50
N VAL A 22 -20.59 28.46 4.53
CA VAL A 22 -20.17 28.05 5.88
C VAL A 22 -19.75 26.58 5.91
N GLY A 23 -20.46 25.70 5.19
CA GLY A 23 -20.11 24.29 5.06
C GLY A 23 -18.77 24.09 4.37
N GLN A 24 -18.52 24.78 3.26
CA GLN A 24 -17.25 24.72 2.54
C GLN A 24 -16.08 25.28 3.37
N GLY A 25 -16.27 26.43 4.03
CA GLY A 25 -15.24 27.01 4.90
C GLY A 25 -14.88 26.11 6.09
N ALA A 26 -15.87 25.49 6.72
CA ALA A 26 -15.65 24.54 7.82
C ALA A 26 -14.97 23.26 7.34
N GLN A 27 -15.28 22.78 6.13
CA GLN A 27 -14.65 21.62 5.53
C GLN A 27 -13.19 21.87 5.17
N LEU A 28 -12.87 23.02 4.56
CA LEU A 28 -11.49 23.42 4.28
C LEU A 28 -10.69 23.62 5.56
N GLY A 29 -11.26 24.25 6.58
CA GLY A 29 -10.62 24.42 7.89
C GLY A 29 -10.32 23.08 8.56
N SER A 30 -11.23 22.12 8.51
CA SER A 30 -11.01 20.78 9.07
C SER A 30 -9.96 19.99 8.31
N GLN A 31 -9.90 20.10 6.98
CA GLN A 31 -8.86 19.47 6.15
C GLN A 31 -7.48 20.06 6.43
N MET A 32 -7.37 21.38 6.59
CA MET A 32 -6.12 22.04 6.96
C MET A 32 -5.62 21.63 8.34
N LEU A 33 -6.53 21.51 9.32
CA LEU A 33 -6.18 21.03 10.66
C LEU A 33 -5.74 19.57 10.64
N GLN A 34 -6.47 18.69 9.95
CA GLN A 34 -6.06 17.28 9.78
C GLN A 34 -4.71 17.14 9.08
N ALA A 35 -4.44 17.93 8.04
CA ALA A 35 -3.16 17.92 7.36
C ALA A 35 -2.00 18.37 8.27
N LYS A 36 -2.25 19.34 9.14
CA LYS A 36 -1.24 19.82 10.11
C LYS A 36 -0.97 18.77 11.19
N TYR A 37 -2.01 18.26 11.84
CA TYR A 37 -1.85 17.22 12.86
C TYR A 37 -1.20 15.96 12.30
N GLY A 38 -1.62 15.52 11.10
CA GLY A 38 -1.00 14.37 10.46
C GLY A 38 0.50 14.54 10.20
N ARG A 39 0.97 15.75 9.89
CA ARG A 39 2.41 16.01 9.69
C ARG A 39 3.21 15.92 10.98
N ASP A 40 2.71 16.53 12.04
CA ASP A 40 3.37 16.50 13.34
C ASP A 40 3.39 15.08 13.90
N ASP A 41 2.30 14.32 13.72
CA ASP A 41 2.21 12.90 14.09
C ASP A 41 3.22 12.04 13.33
N GLU A 42 3.44 12.31 12.01
CA GLU A 42 4.44 11.59 11.22
C GLU A 42 5.87 11.85 11.70
N LEU A 43 6.20 13.11 12.04
CA LEU A 43 7.51 13.46 12.59
C LEU A 43 7.74 12.83 13.95
N GLU A 44 6.70 12.79 14.79
CA GLU A 44 6.76 12.15 16.09
C GLU A 44 6.91 10.63 15.96
N ALA A 45 6.14 9.99 15.07
CA ALA A 45 6.22 8.56 14.80
C ALA A 45 7.61 8.16 14.27
N ASP A 46 8.18 8.93 13.36
CA ASP A 46 9.55 8.72 12.86
C ASP A 46 10.56 8.79 14.01
N ARG A 47 10.46 9.81 14.87
CA ARG A 47 11.36 9.99 16.02
C ARG A 47 11.29 8.81 16.99
N TYR A 48 10.11 8.37 17.37
CA TYR A 48 9.94 7.19 18.23
C TYR A 48 10.39 5.91 17.55
N GLY A 49 10.11 5.74 16.27
CA GLY A 49 10.57 4.62 15.47
C GLY A 49 12.10 4.50 15.50
N MET A 50 12.81 5.59 15.24
CA MET A 50 14.26 5.63 15.30
C MET A 50 14.82 5.37 16.72
N LYS A 51 14.14 5.87 17.77
CA LYS A 51 14.49 5.56 19.17
C LYS A 51 14.39 4.05 19.43
N TYR A 52 13.31 3.42 19.01
CA TYR A 52 13.13 1.97 19.18
C TYR A 52 14.12 1.17 18.35
N MET A 53 14.44 1.60 17.13
CA MET A 53 15.52 0.99 16.35
C MET A 53 16.83 0.99 17.11
N LYS A 54 17.24 2.14 17.66
CA LYS A 54 18.49 2.27 18.43
C LYS A 54 18.48 1.38 19.67
N LEU A 55 17.38 1.37 20.44
CA LEU A 55 17.24 0.52 21.62
C LEU A 55 17.28 -0.98 21.28
N ALA A 56 16.80 -1.36 20.11
CA ALA A 56 16.85 -2.73 19.61
C ALA A 56 18.19 -3.10 18.94
N GLY A 57 19.17 -2.19 18.91
CA GLY A 57 20.48 -2.40 18.31
C GLY A 57 20.55 -2.20 16.80
N TYR A 58 19.48 -1.67 16.19
CA TYR A 58 19.48 -1.33 14.76
C TYR A 58 20.09 0.03 14.48
N ASP A 59 20.62 0.19 13.27
CA ASP A 59 21.17 1.46 12.79
C ASP A 59 20.05 2.45 12.40
N PRO A 60 19.89 3.60 13.09
CA PRO A 60 18.89 4.60 12.74
C PRO A 60 19.13 5.25 11.36
N ALA A 61 20.33 5.16 10.77
CA ALA A 61 20.62 5.62 9.43
C ALA A 61 19.75 4.91 8.37
N ALA A 62 19.28 3.68 8.66
CA ALA A 62 18.37 2.96 7.80
C ALA A 62 17.02 3.68 7.64
N ALA A 63 16.50 4.34 8.69
CA ALA A 63 15.27 5.12 8.59
C ALA A 63 15.44 6.35 7.69
N VAL A 64 16.58 7.04 7.80
CA VAL A 64 16.92 8.16 6.90
C VAL A 64 16.97 7.68 5.45
N SER A 65 17.72 6.61 5.18
CA SER A 65 17.89 6.04 3.84
C SER A 65 16.56 5.58 3.22
N LEU A 66 15.65 5.02 4.05
CA LEU A 66 14.32 4.61 3.61
C LEU A 66 13.46 5.82 3.22
N GLN A 67 13.46 6.89 4.01
CA GLN A 67 12.73 8.11 3.68
C GLN A 67 13.28 8.78 2.42
N GLU A 68 14.60 8.83 2.24
CA GLU A 68 15.22 9.32 0.99
C GLU A 68 14.80 8.49 -0.23
N LEU A 69 14.76 7.16 -0.08
CA LEU A 69 14.28 6.28 -1.14
C LEU A 69 12.83 6.58 -1.51
N PHE A 70 11.97 6.77 -0.51
CA PHE A 70 10.56 7.09 -0.74
C PHE A 70 10.39 8.45 -1.44
N VAL A 71 11.10 9.49 -1.00
CA VAL A 71 11.08 10.81 -1.66
C VAL A 71 11.48 10.69 -3.14
N ARG A 72 12.59 9.99 -3.44
CA ARG A 72 13.03 9.79 -4.83
C ARG A 72 12.01 9.00 -5.67
N LYS A 73 11.39 7.96 -5.09
CA LYS A 73 10.41 7.13 -5.80
C LYS A 73 9.08 7.84 -5.99
N PHE A 74 8.67 8.68 -5.04
CA PHE A 74 7.42 9.42 -5.11
C PHE A 74 7.47 10.56 -6.15
N GLN A 75 8.60 11.22 -6.30
CA GLN A 75 8.78 12.29 -7.29
C GLN A 75 8.70 11.83 -8.76
N GLY A 76 8.87 10.53 -9.03
CA GLY A 76 8.84 9.94 -10.37
C GLY A 76 7.73 8.92 -10.62
N ALA A 77 6.80 8.75 -9.70
CA ALA A 77 5.87 7.62 -9.77
C ALA A 77 4.61 7.92 -10.57
N GLU A 78 4.40 7.21 -11.67
CA GLU A 78 3.07 6.88 -12.16
C GLU A 78 2.24 6.24 -11.03
N GLN A 79 0.91 6.42 -11.07
CA GLN A 79 -0.02 5.86 -10.08
C GLN A 79 0.15 4.33 -10.00
N ASN A 80 0.81 3.86 -8.96
CA ASN A 80 0.97 2.45 -8.67
C ASN A 80 0.49 2.17 -7.22
N TRP A 81 0.59 0.93 -6.76
CA TRP A 81 0.18 0.53 -5.41
C TRP A 81 0.84 1.37 -4.28
N MET A 82 2.03 1.95 -4.53
CA MET A 82 2.73 2.81 -3.57
C MET A 82 2.03 4.17 -3.39
N THR A 83 1.32 4.68 -4.40
CA THR A 83 0.54 5.93 -4.27
C THR A 83 -0.56 5.80 -3.22
N GLY A 84 -1.21 4.65 -3.10
CA GLY A 84 -2.18 4.38 -2.04
C GLY A 84 -1.56 4.37 -0.64
N LEU A 85 -0.37 3.77 -0.50
CA LEU A 85 0.38 3.73 0.75
C LEU A 85 0.78 5.14 1.23
N PHE A 86 1.19 6.01 0.31
CA PHE A 86 1.64 7.37 0.64
C PHE A 86 0.54 8.43 0.61
N ALA A 87 -0.69 8.07 0.26
CA ALA A 87 -1.82 9.02 0.27
C ALA A 87 -2.10 9.57 1.67
N SER A 88 -1.97 8.75 2.71
CA SER A 88 -2.17 9.12 4.11
C SER A 88 -0.87 9.51 4.84
N HIS A 89 0.28 9.01 4.39
CA HIS A 89 1.59 9.17 5.02
C HIS A 89 2.65 9.60 3.98
N PRO A 90 2.54 10.83 3.42
CA PRO A 90 3.39 11.23 2.31
C PRO A 90 4.85 11.37 2.73
N PRO A 91 5.80 10.80 1.96
CA PRO A 91 7.20 11.06 2.17
C PRO A 91 7.53 12.52 1.82
N SER A 92 8.33 13.17 2.63
CA SER A 92 8.71 14.56 2.40
C SER A 92 10.18 14.80 2.73
N GLN A 93 10.76 15.84 2.11
CA GLN A 93 12.13 16.27 2.44
C GLN A 93 12.22 16.73 3.89
N GLU A 94 11.17 17.32 4.44
CA GLU A 94 11.08 17.72 5.84
C GLU A 94 11.27 16.52 6.79
N ARG A 95 10.65 15.36 6.49
CA ARG A 95 10.83 14.12 7.26
C ARG A 95 12.27 13.61 7.16
N VAL A 96 12.86 13.63 5.96
CA VAL A 96 14.28 13.25 5.78
C VAL A 96 15.18 14.11 6.66
N ASP A 97 14.99 15.43 6.65
CA ASP A 97 15.83 16.35 7.41
C ASP A 97 15.61 16.23 8.93
N ALA A 98 14.36 15.98 9.37
CA ALA A 98 14.04 15.69 10.76
C ALA A 98 14.69 14.37 11.22
N ASN A 99 14.63 13.33 10.40
CA ASN A 99 15.24 12.02 10.70
C ASN A 99 16.77 12.12 10.79
N ARG A 100 17.42 12.94 9.96
CA ARG A 100 18.86 13.22 10.06
C ARG A 100 19.22 13.88 11.39
N ARG A 101 18.42 14.87 11.85
CA ARG A 101 18.62 15.51 13.15
C ARG A 101 18.43 14.52 14.29
N THR A 102 17.35 13.74 14.26
CA THR A 102 17.06 12.69 15.24
C THR A 102 18.17 11.64 15.30
N MET A 103 18.69 11.22 14.15
CA MET A 103 19.84 10.30 14.10
C MET A 103 21.07 10.89 14.80
N ALA A 104 21.37 12.17 14.57
CA ALA A 104 22.49 12.84 15.24
C ALA A 104 22.29 12.93 16.77
N GLU A 105 21.07 13.24 17.23
CA GLU A 105 20.70 13.24 18.65
C GLU A 105 20.93 11.87 19.31
N TYR A 106 20.74 10.77 18.58
CA TYR A 106 20.96 9.41 19.10
C TYR A 106 22.39 8.89 18.91
N GLY A 107 23.34 9.78 18.67
CA GLY A 107 24.78 9.46 18.58
C GLY A 107 25.25 9.06 17.18
N GLY A 108 24.51 9.42 16.15
CA GLY A 108 24.85 9.17 14.76
C GLY A 108 24.53 7.75 14.28
N PRO A 109 25.03 7.40 13.06
CA PRO A 109 24.87 6.07 12.50
C PRO A 109 25.60 5.02 13.34
N GLY A 110 25.12 3.79 13.27
CA GLY A 110 25.74 2.65 13.96
C GLY A 110 24.70 1.70 14.53
N GLY A 111 24.97 0.43 14.38
CA GLY A 111 24.09 -0.68 14.72
C GLY A 111 23.97 -1.68 13.58
N ASP A 112 23.10 -2.69 13.76
CA ASP A 112 22.83 -3.71 12.76
C ASP A 112 21.76 -3.22 11.78
N LEU A 113 21.98 -3.41 10.48
CA LEU A 113 20.92 -3.23 9.46
C LEU A 113 19.94 -4.40 9.43
N GLY A 114 20.27 -5.53 10.01
CA GLY A 114 19.47 -6.74 9.99
C GLY A 114 19.34 -7.38 8.60
N ALA A 115 20.18 -7.00 7.64
CA ALA A 115 20.06 -7.36 6.23
C ALA A 115 20.12 -8.87 5.99
N GLU A 116 21.06 -9.58 6.62
CA GLU A 116 21.22 -11.03 6.48
C GLU A 116 20.05 -11.78 7.11
N ARG A 117 19.63 -11.38 8.29
CA ARG A 117 18.47 -11.95 8.99
C ARG A 117 17.18 -11.74 8.18
N PHE A 118 16.97 -10.55 7.65
CA PHE A 118 15.85 -10.25 6.76
C PHE A 118 15.91 -11.09 5.48
N ALA A 119 17.07 -11.12 4.80
CA ALA A 119 17.25 -11.90 3.58
C ALA A 119 16.96 -13.40 3.79
N SER A 120 17.42 -13.94 4.90
CA SER A 120 17.14 -15.33 5.31
C SER A 120 15.64 -15.54 5.58
N ALA A 121 15.02 -14.66 6.34
CA ALA A 121 13.60 -14.76 6.68
C ALA A 121 12.68 -14.71 5.45
N VAL A 122 12.99 -13.86 4.46
CA VAL A 122 12.18 -13.71 3.24
C VAL A 122 12.61 -14.63 2.08
N ALA A 123 13.64 -15.47 2.25
CA ALA A 123 14.15 -16.32 1.18
C ALA A 123 13.07 -17.26 0.60
N GLY A 124 12.20 -17.81 1.46
CA GLY A 124 11.06 -18.62 1.04
C GLY A 124 10.09 -17.84 0.15
N LEU A 125 9.73 -16.64 0.55
CA LEU A 125 8.84 -15.77 -0.22
C LEU A 125 9.44 -15.40 -1.58
N LYS A 126 10.74 -15.08 -1.61
CA LYS A 126 11.44 -14.79 -2.87
C LYS A 126 11.46 -15.97 -3.82
N ARG A 127 11.63 -17.19 -3.32
CA ARG A 127 11.54 -18.41 -4.14
C ARG A 127 10.15 -18.64 -4.69
N ALA A 128 9.10 -18.37 -3.90
CA ALA A 128 7.71 -18.54 -4.31
C ALA A 128 7.19 -17.42 -5.23
N ALA A 129 7.84 -16.25 -5.26
CA ALA A 129 7.38 -15.08 -6.02
C ALA A 129 7.09 -15.37 -7.52
N PRO A 130 7.89 -16.17 -8.27
CA PRO A 130 7.58 -16.53 -9.65
C PRO A 130 6.26 -17.30 -9.77
N ALA A 131 5.93 -18.17 -8.81
CA ALA A 131 4.68 -18.94 -8.82
C ALA A 131 3.47 -18.00 -8.62
N TYR A 132 3.55 -17.05 -7.70
CA TYR A 132 2.51 -16.04 -7.51
C TYR A 132 2.36 -15.11 -8.73
N ALA A 133 3.45 -14.77 -9.41
CA ALA A 133 3.39 -14.02 -10.65
C ALA A 133 2.62 -14.79 -11.75
N LYS A 134 2.85 -16.12 -11.86
CA LYS A 134 2.09 -17.00 -12.78
C LYS A 134 0.62 -17.04 -12.41
N GLN A 135 0.27 -17.12 -11.14
CA GLN A 135 -1.13 -17.05 -10.68
C GLN A 135 -1.78 -15.71 -11.07
N GLY A 136 -1.10 -14.58 -10.86
CA GLY A 136 -1.60 -13.26 -11.28
C GLY A 136 -1.87 -13.19 -12.79
N GLN A 137 -0.96 -13.70 -13.61
CA GLN A 137 -1.14 -13.80 -15.06
C GLN A 137 -2.31 -14.72 -15.42
N ALA A 138 -2.48 -15.85 -14.73
CA ALA A 138 -3.59 -16.77 -14.95
C ALA A 138 -4.94 -16.11 -14.67
N ILE A 139 -5.05 -15.35 -13.55
CA ILE A 139 -6.26 -14.60 -13.23
C ILE A 139 -6.57 -13.54 -14.31
N ALA A 140 -5.54 -12.83 -14.77
CA ALA A 140 -5.69 -11.83 -15.84
C ALA A 140 -6.15 -12.46 -17.16
N ALA A 141 -5.62 -13.63 -17.53
CA ALA A 141 -6.05 -14.38 -18.72
C ALA A 141 -7.51 -14.88 -18.58
N ALA A 142 -7.88 -15.41 -17.40
CA ALA A 142 -9.24 -15.85 -17.12
C ALA A 142 -10.26 -14.70 -17.21
N ASN A 143 -9.90 -13.50 -16.77
CA ASN A 143 -10.74 -12.31 -16.89
C ASN A 143 -10.95 -11.88 -18.36
N LYS A 144 -9.97 -12.14 -19.22
CA LYS A 144 -10.06 -11.96 -20.68
C LYS A 144 -10.75 -13.12 -21.39
N ARG A 145 -11.25 -14.12 -20.66
CA ARG A 145 -11.85 -15.37 -21.16
C ARG A 145 -10.88 -16.28 -21.94
N ASP A 146 -9.57 -16.05 -21.82
CA ASP A 146 -8.56 -16.96 -22.32
C ASP A 146 -8.28 -18.06 -21.28
N LEU A 147 -9.21 -19.04 -21.28
CA LEU A 147 -9.21 -20.11 -20.26
C LEU A 147 -8.12 -21.14 -20.47
N GLU A 148 -7.63 -21.31 -21.70
CA GLU A 148 -6.50 -22.24 -21.97
C GLU A 148 -5.18 -21.63 -21.48
N ALA A 149 -4.91 -20.36 -21.75
CA ALA A 149 -3.76 -19.67 -21.19
C ALA A 149 -3.83 -19.61 -19.64
N ALA A 150 -5.00 -19.32 -19.08
CA ALA A 150 -5.20 -19.30 -17.63
C ALA A 150 -4.88 -20.66 -16.98
N ARG A 151 -5.30 -21.75 -17.58
CA ARG A 151 -5.00 -23.10 -17.12
C ARG A 151 -3.49 -23.38 -17.17
N SER A 152 -2.86 -23.17 -18.32
CA SER A 152 -1.41 -23.39 -18.49
C SER A 152 -0.58 -22.62 -17.47
N LEU A 153 -0.93 -21.34 -17.24
CA LEU A 153 -0.26 -20.50 -16.25
C LEU A 153 -0.45 -20.98 -14.81
N THR A 154 -1.64 -21.49 -14.49
CA THR A 154 -1.93 -22.05 -13.17
C THR A 154 -1.17 -23.38 -12.95
N ASP A 155 -1.07 -24.24 -13.97
CA ASP A 155 -0.29 -25.47 -13.91
C ASP A 155 1.18 -25.14 -13.66
N GLN A 156 1.74 -24.10 -14.31
CA GLN A 156 3.11 -23.62 -14.04
C GLN A 156 3.26 -23.11 -12.59
N ALA A 157 2.26 -22.39 -12.05
CA ALA A 157 2.30 -21.95 -10.65
C ALA A 157 2.35 -23.13 -9.68
N VAL A 158 1.52 -24.15 -9.89
CA VAL A 158 1.52 -25.40 -9.10
C VAL A 158 2.84 -26.14 -9.19
N GLN A 159 3.47 -26.20 -10.38
CA GLN A 159 4.77 -26.84 -10.55
C GLN A 159 5.88 -26.12 -9.77
N LEU A 160 5.86 -24.78 -9.74
CA LEU A 160 6.84 -23.97 -9.04
C LEU A 160 6.70 -24.05 -7.52
N GLU A 161 5.47 -24.09 -7.01
CA GLU A 161 5.19 -24.15 -5.57
C GLU A 161 4.00 -25.09 -5.27
N PRO A 162 4.25 -26.40 -5.24
CA PRO A 162 3.20 -27.42 -5.15
C PRO A 162 2.50 -27.48 -3.77
N ARG A 163 3.02 -26.79 -2.75
CA ARG A 163 2.41 -26.75 -1.41
C ARG A 163 1.43 -25.60 -1.22
N GLU A 164 1.34 -24.67 -2.18
CA GLU A 164 0.46 -23.51 -2.07
C GLU A 164 -0.96 -23.85 -2.52
N SER A 165 -1.86 -24.03 -1.56
CA SER A 165 -3.26 -24.43 -1.80
C SER A 165 -4.05 -23.46 -2.66
N ARG A 166 -3.71 -22.17 -2.62
CA ARG A 166 -4.33 -21.10 -3.42
C ARG A 166 -4.23 -21.37 -4.92
N PHE A 167 -3.13 -21.96 -5.38
CA PHE A 167 -2.94 -22.26 -6.80
C PHE A 167 -3.89 -23.37 -7.28
N TYR A 168 -4.15 -24.36 -6.44
CA TYR A 168 -5.13 -25.41 -6.74
C TYR A 168 -6.55 -24.85 -6.81
N GLY A 169 -6.91 -23.91 -5.93
CA GLY A 169 -8.19 -23.20 -6.00
C GLY A 169 -8.35 -22.41 -7.31
N THR A 170 -7.31 -21.67 -7.71
CA THR A 170 -7.31 -20.94 -9.00
C THR A 170 -7.42 -21.90 -10.18
N ARG A 171 -6.72 -23.03 -10.17
CA ARG A 171 -6.79 -24.08 -11.19
C ARG A 171 -8.21 -24.66 -11.32
N ALA A 172 -8.80 -25.03 -10.18
CA ALA A 172 -10.16 -25.56 -10.16
C ALA A 172 -11.18 -24.55 -10.70
N HIS A 173 -11.07 -23.28 -10.33
CA HIS A 173 -11.92 -22.21 -10.84
C HIS A 173 -11.80 -22.04 -12.37
N CYS A 174 -10.60 -22.03 -12.91
CA CYS A 174 -10.36 -21.94 -14.35
C CYS A 174 -10.96 -23.16 -15.08
N GLU A 175 -10.82 -24.37 -14.53
CA GLU A 175 -11.34 -25.58 -15.13
C GLU A 175 -12.87 -25.62 -15.15
N VAL A 176 -13.53 -25.24 -14.05
CA VAL A 176 -15.00 -25.13 -13.98
C VAL A 176 -15.51 -24.15 -15.04
N ARG A 177 -14.91 -22.96 -15.15
CA ARG A 177 -15.31 -21.97 -16.16
C ARG A 177 -15.13 -22.50 -17.58
N ARG A 178 -14.06 -23.26 -17.84
CA ARG A 178 -13.77 -23.88 -19.12
C ARG A 178 -14.85 -24.92 -19.50
N LEU A 179 -15.20 -25.79 -18.55
CA LEU A 179 -16.24 -26.80 -18.76
C LEU A 179 -17.60 -26.16 -19.04
N LEU A 180 -18.00 -25.16 -18.25
CA LEU A 180 -19.26 -24.42 -18.47
C LEU A 180 -19.28 -23.73 -19.83
N SER A 181 -18.16 -23.15 -20.27
CA SER A 181 -18.09 -22.50 -21.59
C SER A 181 -18.21 -23.48 -22.78
N ARG A 182 -17.81 -24.74 -22.58
CA ARG A 182 -17.99 -25.80 -23.60
C ARG A 182 -19.42 -26.32 -23.63
N HIS A 183 -20.05 -26.53 -22.47
CA HIS A 183 -21.43 -27.04 -22.39
C HIS A 183 -22.47 -25.98 -22.82
N GLY A 184 -22.24 -24.69 -22.49
CA GLY A 184 -23.13 -23.61 -22.92
C GLY A 184 -23.18 -23.38 -24.44
N ARG A 185 -22.21 -23.86 -25.20
CA ARG A 185 -22.25 -23.86 -26.67
C ARG A 185 -23.02 -25.05 -27.27
N GLY A 186 -23.28 -26.08 -26.48
CA GLY A 186 -24.03 -27.26 -26.90
C GLY A 186 -25.55 -27.16 -26.70
N LEU A 187 -26.03 -26.10 -26.02
CA LEU A 187 -27.46 -25.88 -25.73
C LEU A 187 -28.14 -24.83 -26.65
N LEU A 188 -27.41 -24.30 -27.63
CA LEU A 188 -27.91 -23.32 -28.60
C LEU A 188 -27.86 -23.86 -30.05
N CYS A 189 -27.93 -25.19 -30.26
CA CYS A 189 -28.15 -25.83 -31.54
C CYS A 189 -29.52 -26.48 -31.57
#